data_ad05e8a4dc600152e0d97531c71be0a8
#
_entry.id   ad05e8a4dc600152e0d97531c71be0a8
#
_cell.length_a   1.000
_cell.length_b   1.000
_cell.length_c   1.000
_cell.angle_alpha   90.00
_cell.angle_beta   90.00
_cell.angle_gamma   90.00
#
_symmetry.space_group_name_H-M   'P 1'
#
loop_
_entity.id
_entity.type
_entity.pdbx_description
1 polymer ?
#
loop_
_entity_poly.entity_id
_entity_poly.type
_entity_poly.pdbx_seq_one_letter_code
_entity_poly.pdbx_strand_id
1 'polypeptide(L)'
;MEAQKANVISLPRDMSPVSDEIDLRKLVIALWHGKWWIFSTTFIATCLAVAFALLSPNIYRAEALLTPSLEQQGGGLSGLASRFGGLASLAGVDLGNKGGDKASIAIEVGRSRLFLGDFIRRHQLAAPLIAATGMDKTTGELLIDPEVYDTQAQKWVREVPAGKSPEPSDWELIKVFRGLVSLNSDPKTGLLTVSVDFYSPLLAKQWVDWLINDLNHTMKQRDQEEAKRNISYLTEQLSKTSVADMQKVFYQLIEEQTKTLMLAEVNQEYVFKVLDPAVIAEEKIKPKRALIVVLGALLGGMLGVMIVLVRFAFRHDKR
;
A
#
# COMPACT_ATOMS: atom_id res chain seq x y z
N MET A 1 -13.05 -69.82 76.60
CA MET A 1 -12.34 -70.04 75.30
C MET A 1 -12.54 -68.78 74.51
N GLU A 2 -11.48 -68.14 74.25
CA GLU A 2 -11.31 -66.70 73.86
C GLU A 2 -11.85 -66.45 72.46
N ALA A 3 -12.65 -65.39 72.34
CA ALA A 3 -13.05 -64.80 71.10
C ALA A 3 -12.11 -63.65 70.78
N GLN A 4 -11.41 -63.75 69.69
CA GLN A 4 -10.40 -62.85 69.16
C GLN A 4 -11.09 -61.60 68.62
N LYS A 5 -10.84 -60.44 69.22
CA LYS A 5 -11.28 -59.13 68.74
C LYS A 5 -10.47 -58.76 67.51
N ALA A 6 -11.17 -58.68 66.38
CA ALA A 6 -10.63 -58.08 65.17
C ALA A 6 -10.52 -56.58 65.31
N ASN A 7 -9.31 -56.05 65.20
CA ASN A 7 -8.96 -54.65 65.26
C ASN A 7 -9.26 -54.04 63.91
N VAL A 8 -10.34 -53.26 63.81
CA VAL A 8 -10.69 -52.46 62.62
C VAL A 8 -9.85 -51.16 62.62
N ILE A 9 -8.84 -51.13 61.75
CA ILE A 9 -8.07 -49.96 61.48
C ILE A 9 -8.99 -48.98 60.73
N SER A 10 -9.42 -47.92 61.36
CA SER A 10 -10.10 -46.78 60.72
C SER A 10 -9.11 -45.99 59.90
N LEU A 11 -9.20 -46.06 58.59
CA LEU A 11 -8.52 -45.23 57.65
C LEU A 11 -9.07 -43.79 57.79
N PRO A 12 -8.22 -42.75 57.82
CA PRO A 12 -8.72 -41.38 57.83
C PRO A 12 -9.31 -41.07 56.42
N ARG A 13 -10.63 -40.92 56.40
CA ARG A 13 -11.38 -40.30 55.33
C ARG A 13 -11.24 -38.79 55.49
N ASP A 14 -10.31 -38.21 54.79
CA ASP A 14 -10.42 -36.81 54.34
C ASP A 14 -9.31 -36.54 53.31
N MET A 15 -9.46 -37.17 52.13
CA MET A 15 -8.91 -36.59 50.91
C MET A 15 -10.10 -36.08 50.11
N SER A 16 -10.66 -34.96 50.54
CA SER A 16 -11.44 -34.13 49.64
C SER A 16 -10.52 -33.69 48.53
N PRO A 17 -10.84 -33.96 47.22
CA PRO A 17 -10.06 -33.36 46.15
C PRO A 17 -10.13 -31.84 46.33
N VAL A 18 -8.98 -31.23 46.42
CA VAL A 18 -8.87 -29.79 46.28
C VAL A 18 -9.40 -29.51 44.88
N SER A 19 -10.70 -29.22 44.80
CA SER A 19 -11.31 -28.72 43.58
C SER A 19 -10.73 -27.33 43.38
N ASP A 20 -9.79 -27.26 42.46
CA ASP A 20 -9.27 -26.01 41.86
C ASP A 20 -10.37 -25.36 41.03
N GLU A 21 -11.60 -25.35 41.56
CA GLU A 21 -12.73 -24.66 40.96
C GLU A 21 -12.50 -23.15 41.15
N ILE A 22 -12.16 -22.48 40.07
CA ILE A 22 -12.08 -21.03 40.02
C ILE A 22 -13.49 -20.49 40.36
N ASP A 23 -13.70 -20.10 41.58
CA ASP A 23 -14.97 -19.57 42.07
C ASP A 23 -15.23 -18.20 41.41
N LEU A 24 -16.02 -18.21 40.31
CA LEU A 24 -16.39 -17.02 39.55
C LEU A 24 -16.93 -15.88 40.43
N ARG A 25 -17.59 -16.23 41.54
CA ARG A 25 -18.11 -15.26 42.48
C ARG A 25 -16.99 -14.51 43.20
N LYS A 26 -15.90 -15.18 43.55
CA LYS A 26 -14.70 -14.55 44.14
C LYS A 26 -14.01 -13.62 43.14
N LEU A 27 -13.96 -13.97 41.85
CA LEU A 27 -13.43 -13.12 40.80
C LEU A 27 -14.25 -11.85 40.64
N VAL A 28 -15.58 -11.94 40.58
CA VAL A 28 -16.47 -10.77 40.50
C VAL A 28 -16.28 -9.84 41.67
N ILE A 29 -16.19 -10.40 42.90
CA ILE A 29 -15.97 -9.61 44.13
C ILE A 29 -14.57 -8.93 44.07
N ALA A 30 -13.55 -9.63 43.61
CA ALA A 30 -12.20 -9.06 43.44
C ALA A 30 -12.20 -7.88 42.48
N LEU A 31 -12.86 -8.02 41.32
CA LEU A 31 -13.03 -6.96 40.33
C LEU A 31 -13.78 -5.76 40.91
N TRP A 32 -14.84 -6.00 41.70
CA TRP A 32 -15.62 -4.93 42.36
C TRP A 32 -14.80 -4.15 43.38
N HIS A 33 -13.95 -4.84 44.15
CA HIS A 33 -13.03 -4.17 45.11
C HIS A 33 -11.88 -3.45 44.35
N GLY A 34 -11.49 -3.95 43.19
CA GLY A 34 -10.47 -3.35 42.34
C GLY A 34 -10.97 -2.27 41.36
N LYS A 35 -12.27 -1.89 41.41
CA LYS A 35 -12.88 -0.96 40.44
C LYS A 35 -12.13 0.37 40.28
N TRP A 36 -11.59 0.91 41.34
CA TRP A 36 -10.81 2.15 41.29
C TRP A 36 -9.49 2.01 40.53
N TRP A 37 -8.85 0.83 40.62
CA TRP A 37 -7.65 0.54 39.82
C TRP A 37 -8.00 0.39 38.33
N ILE A 38 -9.10 -0.30 38.05
CA ILE A 38 -9.56 -0.47 36.65
C ILE A 38 -9.92 0.90 36.06
N PHE A 39 -10.68 1.71 36.82
CA PHE A 39 -11.06 3.05 36.39
C PHE A 39 -9.85 3.96 36.18
N SER A 40 -8.87 3.96 37.08
CA SER A 40 -7.67 4.77 36.98
C SER A 40 -6.81 4.38 35.75
N THR A 41 -6.57 3.07 35.54
CA THR A 41 -5.79 2.61 34.40
C THR A 41 -6.51 2.89 33.07
N THR A 42 -7.82 2.68 33.01
CA THR A 42 -8.64 3.02 31.83
C THR A 42 -8.59 4.51 31.55
N PHE A 43 -8.74 5.34 32.55
CA PHE A 43 -8.70 6.80 32.41
C PHE A 43 -7.34 7.29 31.92
N ILE A 44 -6.24 6.81 32.49
CA ILE A 44 -4.89 7.17 32.08
C ILE A 44 -4.64 6.73 30.62
N ALA A 45 -4.99 5.49 30.28
CA ALA A 45 -4.83 4.98 28.92
C ALA A 45 -5.67 5.79 27.90
N THR A 46 -6.89 6.17 28.27
CA THR A 46 -7.75 7.00 27.42
C THR A 46 -7.16 8.40 27.24
N CYS A 47 -6.67 9.04 28.31
CA CYS A 47 -6.00 10.35 28.19
C CYS A 47 -4.78 10.30 27.29
N LEU A 48 -3.94 9.26 27.41
CA LEU A 48 -2.80 9.05 26.53
C LEU A 48 -3.23 8.82 25.07
N ALA A 49 -4.28 8.04 24.85
CA ALA A 49 -4.83 7.81 23.51
C ALA A 49 -5.38 9.10 22.88
N VAL A 50 -6.06 9.95 23.67
CA VAL A 50 -6.55 11.27 23.22
C VAL A 50 -5.38 12.19 22.88
N ALA A 51 -4.37 12.28 23.75
CA ALA A 51 -3.18 13.09 23.51
C ALA A 51 -2.48 12.65 22.21
N PHE A 52 -2.26 11.35 22.03
CA PHE A 52 -1.68 10.79 20.79
C PHE A 52 -2.53 11.11 19.55
N ALA A 53 -3.86 10.96 19.65
CA ALA A 53 -4.77 11.22 18.52
C ALA A 53 -4.82 12.71 18.13
N LEU A 54 -4.60 13.63 19.07
CA LEU A 54 -4.57 15.07 18.82
C LEU A 54 -3.22 15.55 18.26
N LEU A 55 -2.12 14.97 18.72
CA LEU A 55 -0.76 15.29 18.26
C LEU A 55 -0.43 14.69 16.89
N SER A 56 -1.12 13.60 16.50
CA SER A 56 -0.87 12.96 15.21
C SER A 56 -1.30 13.86 14.05
N PRO A 57 -0.46 14.03 13.00
CA PRO A 57 -0.76 14.87 11.85
C PRO A 57 -1.93 14.30 11.03
N ASN A 58 -2.68 15.19 10.40
CA ASN A 58 -3.75 14.79 9.50
C ASN A 58 -3.16 14.32 8.17
N ILE A 59 -3.74 13.25 7.61
CA ILE A 59 -3.39 12.71 6.28
C ILE A 59 -4.65 12.76 5.43
N TYR A 60 -4.50 13.25 4.20
CA TYR A 60 -5.54 13.36 3.20
C TYR A 60 -5.24 12.41 2.05
N ARG A 61 -6.27 11.90 1.41
CA ARG A 61 -6.16 11.05 0.23
C ARG A 61 -6.71 11.77 -0.98
N ALA A 62 -5.93 11.85 -2.03
CA ALA A 62 -6.43 12.11 -3.36
C ALA A 62 -6.43 10.81 -4.15
N GLU A 63 -7.47 10.60 -4.95
CA GLU A 63 -7.59 9.41 -5.79
C GLU A 63 -8.20 9.76 -7.14
N ALA A 64 -7.80 9.00 -8.16
CA ALA A 64 -8.35 9.08 -9.49
C ALA A 64 -8.72 7.69 -9.98
N LEU A 65 -9.80 7.58 -10.76
CA LEU A 65 -10.25 6.35 -11.37
C LEU A 65 -9.91 6.35 -12.85
N LEU A 66 -9.24 5.32 -13.30
CA LEU A 66 -8.72 5.18 -14.65
C LEU A 66 -9.28 3.93 -15.32
N THR A 67 -9.45 3.99 -16.64
CA THR A 67 -9.75 2.83 -17.49
C THR A 67 -8.61 2.57 -18.46
N PRO A 68 -8.28 1.30 -18.76
CA PRO A 68 -7.37 0.99 -19.86
C PRO A 68 -7.85 1.57 -21.18
N SER A 69 -6.96 2.11 -21.99
CA SER A 69 -7.29 2.65 -23.31
C SER A 69 -7.67 1.52 -24.27
N LEU A 70 -8.92 1.53 -24.76
CA LEU A 70 -9.47 0.50 -25.65
C LEU A 70 -8.80 0.50 -27.04
N GLU A 71 -8.22 1.61 -27.48
CA GLU A 71 -7.59 1.72 -28.80
C GLU A 71 -6.37 0.82 -28.99
N GLN A 72 -5.82 0.32 -27.88
CA GLN A 72 -4.70 -0.64 -27.89
C GLN A 72 -5.14 -2.12 -27.85
N GLN A 73 -6.42 -2.38 -27.63
CA GLN A 73 -6.95 -3.75 -27.64
C GLN A 73 -7.09 -4.36 -29.04
N GLY A 74 -7.05 -3.55 -30.10
CA GLY A 74 -7.31 -3.97 -31.50
C GLY A 74 -6.09 -4.01 -32.43
N GLY A 75 -4.85 -3.76 -31.97
CA GLY A 75 -3.66 -3.63 -32.81
C GLY A 75 -2.98 -4.96 -33.15
N GLY A 76 -2.92 -5.30 -34.41
CA GLY A 76 -1.98 -6.15 -35.09
C GLY A 76 -2.18 -7.66 -34.96
N LEU A 77 -1.62 -8.29 -33.96
CA LEU A 77 -1.66 -9.76 -33.82
C LEU A 77 -3.06 -10.29 -33.43
N SER A 78 -3.90 -9.50 -32.78
CA SER A 78 -5.29 -9.91 -32.48
C SER A 78 -6.16 -9.98 -33.73
N GLY A 79 -5.91 -9.15 -34.73
CA GLY A 79 -6.57 -9.24 -36.05
C GLY A 79 -6.14 -10.48 -36.84
N LEU A 80 -4.88 -10.90 -36.72
CA LEU A 80 -4.38 -12.18 -37.27
C LEU A 80 -4.85 -13.35 -36.40
N ALA A 81 -4.84 -13.23 -35.09
CA ALA A 81 -5.32 -14.25 -34.17
C ALA A 81 -6.83 -14.53 -34.35
N SER A 82 -7.65 -13.55 -34.69
CA SER A 82 -9.08 -13.78 -35.02
C SER A 82 -9.27 -14.56 -36.34
N ARG A 83 -8.33 -14.42 -37.29
CA ARG A 83 -8.35 -15.20 -38.54
C ARG A 83 -7.77 -16.60 -38.41
N PHE A 84 -6.83 -16.80 -37.47
CA PHE A 84 -6.17 -18.07 -37.17
C PHE A 84 -6.50 -18.66 -35.80
N GLY A 85 -7.40 -18.02 -35.04
CA GLY A 85 -7.76 -18.40 -33.68
C GLY A 85 -8.29 -19.84 -33.55
N GLY A 86 -8.93 -20.36 -34.59
CA GLY A 86 -9.35 -21.76 -34.63
C GLY A 86 -8.19 -22.76 -34.64
N LEU A 87 -7.02 -22.39 -35.21
CA LEU A 87 -5.83 -23.23 -35.22
C LEU A 87 -4.97 -23.06 -33.96
N ALA A 88 -4.95 -21.87 -33.38
CA ALA A 88 -4.21 -21.58 -32.17
C ALA A 88 -4.83 -22.23 -30.93
N SER A 89 -6.17 -22.33 -30.86
CA SER A 89 -6.87 -23.03 -29.78
C SER A 89 -6.61 -24.56 -29.81
N LEU A 90 -6.43 -25.12 -30.99
CA LEU A 90 -6.02 -26.54 -31.19
C LEU A 90 -4.58 -26.78 -30.74
N ALA A 91 -3.71 -25.76 -30.81
CA ALA A 91 -2.34 -25.82 -30.30
C ALA A 91 -2.18 -25.51 -28.82
N GLY A 92 -3.28 -25.26 -28.08
CA GLY A 92 -3.26 -24.95 -26.65
C GLY A 92 -2.68 -23.56 -26.30
N VAL A 93 -2.55 -22.67 -27.28
CA VAL A 93 -2.08 -21.30 -27.08
C VAL A 93 -3.30 -20.42 -26.86
N ASP A 94 -3.54 -20.03 -25.62
CA ASP A 94 -4.56 -19.05 -25.26
C ASP A 94 -4.11 -17.65 -25.70
N LEU A 95 -4.60 -17.21 -26.87
CA LEU A 95 -4.37 -15.88 -27.42
C LEU A 95 -5.40 -14.85 -26.92
N GLY A 96 -6.23 -15.26 -25.96
CA GLY A 96 -7.26 -14.40 -25.33
C GLY A 96 -6.64 -13.41 -24.36
N ASN A 97 -6.86 -12.14 -24.60
CA ASN A 97 -6.72 -11.03 -23.66
C ASN A 97 -5.37 -10.28 -23.57
N LYS A 98 -4.75 -9.98 -24.73
CA LYS A 98 -3.57 -9.11 -24.74
C LYS A 98 -3.82 -7.63 -24.37
N GLY A 99 -5.08 -7.16 -24.33
CA GLY A 99 -5.41 -5.81 -23.87
C GLY A 99 -5.24 -5.64 -22.36
N GLY A 100 -5.53 -6.70 -21.59
CA GLY A 100 -5.25 -6.74 -20.15
C GLY A 100 -3.77 -6.78 -19.82
N ASP A 101 -2.94 -7.24 -20.75
CA ASP A 101 -1.49 -7.40 -20.57
C ASP A 101 -0.76 -6.04 -20.50
N LYS A 102 -1.07 -5.10 -21.40
CA LYS A 102 -0.44 -3.76 -21.39
C LYS A 102 -0.79 -2.94 -20.15
N ALA A 103 -2.03 -2.96 -19.73
CA ALA A 103 -2.45 -2.27 -18.51
C ALA A 103 -1.77 -2.87 -17.27
N SER A 104 -1.68 -4.20 -17.19
CA SER A 104 -0.98 -4.90 -16.12
C SER A 104 0.52 -4.56 -16.12
N ILE A 105 1.17 -4.57 -17.30
CA ILE A 105 2.57 -4.16 -17.43
C ILE A 105 2.75 -2.69 -16.99
N ALA A 106 1.86 -1.80 -17.38
CA ALA A 106 1.94 -0.39 -17.00
C ALA A 106 1.80 -0.20 -15.47
N ILE A 107 0.92 -0.95 -14.80
CA ILE A 107 0.81 -0.94 -13.34
C ILE A 107 2.13 -1.38 -12.70
N GLU A 108 2.75 -2.45 -13.19
CA GLU A 108 4.04 -2.92 -12.66
C GLU A 108 5.18 -1.94 -12.97
N VAL A 109 5.16 -1.29 -14.14
CA VAL A 109 6.09 -0.17 -14.45
C VAL A 109 5.91 0.97 -13.44
N GLY A 110 4.67 1.37 -13.15
CA GLY A 110 4.35 2.40 -12.15
C GLY A 110 4.81 2.06 -10.72
N ARG A 111 4.93 0.77 -10.40
CA ARG A 111 5.47 0.28 -9.13
C ARG A 111 6.98 0.06 -9.14
N SER A 112 7.60 0.13 -10.31
CA SER A 112 9.03 -0.17 -10.47
C SER A 112 9.92 0.87 -9.78
N ARG A 113 11.12 0.44 -9.38
CA ARG A 113 12.11 1.36 -8.77
C ARG A 113 12.57 2.42 -9.75
N LEU A 114 12.72 2.05 -11.02
CA LEU A 114 13.18 2.95 -12.06
C LEU A 114 12.19 4.10 -12.24
N PHE A 115 10.91 3.78 -12.45
CA PHE A 115 9.86 4.78 -12.64
C PHE A 115 9.71 5.69 -11.41
N LEU A 116 9.62 5.09 -10.19
CA LEU A 116 9.45 5.87 -8.96
C LEU A 116 10.66 6.75 -8.65
N GLY A 117 11.88 6.27 -8.90
CA GLY A 117 13.09 7.08 -8.73
C GLY A 117 13.14 8.26 -9.69
N ASP A 118 12.81 8.04 -10.96
CA ASP A 118 12.74 9.11 -11.96
C ASP A 118 11.64 10.11 -11.65
N PHE A 119 10.49 9.64 -11.21
CA PHE A 119 9.37 10.46 -10.77
C PHE A 119 9.76 11.38 -9.60
N ILE A 120 10.35 10.83 -8.55
CA ILE A 120 10.77 11.58 -7.37
C ILE A 120 11.81 12.66 -7.73
N ARG A 121 12.78 12.32 -8.59
CA ARG A 121 13.80 13.28 -9.06
C ARG A 121 13.21 14.37 -9.93
N ARG A 122 12.38 14.02 -10.90
CA ARG A 122 11.75 14.95 -11.85
C ARG A 122 10.91 16.01 -11.14
N HIS A 123 10.14 15.58 -10.13
CA HIS A 123 9.25 16.46 -9.39
C HIS A 123 9.85 16.99 -8.08
N GLN A 124 11.14 16.73 -7.81
CA GLN A 124 11.89 17.22 -6.65
C GLN A 124 11.21 16.89 -5.30
N LEU A 125 10.72 15.65 -5.17
CA LEU A 125 9.91 15.23 -4.02
C LEU A 125 10.73 14.83 -2.79
N ALA A 126 12.06 14.87 -2.83
CA ALA A 126 12.91 14.38 -1.76
C ALA A 126 12.63 15.09 -0.42
N ALA A 127 12.61 16.43 -0.39
CA ALA A 127 12.36 17.19 0.83
C ALA A 127 10.93 17.00 1.36
N PRO A 128 9.85 17.09 0.55
CA PRO A 128 8.51 16.75 0.99
C PRO A 128 8.36 15.33 1.54
N LEU A 129 9.06 14.34 0.98
CA LEU A 129 8.93 12.95 1.39
C LEU A 129 9.59 12.65 2.74
N ILE A 130 10.75 13.24 3.01
CA ILE A 130 11.58 12.89 4.17
C ILE A 130 11.43 13.89 5.31
N ALA A 131 11.30 15.18 5.01
CA ALA A 131 11.32 16.24 6.01
C ALA A 131 9.93 16.78 6.36
N ALA A 132 8.87 16.41 5.65
CA ALA A 132 7.54 16.87 5.98
C ALA A 132 7.01 16.18 7.25
N THR A 133 6.50 16.97 8.20
CA THR A 133 5.91 16.52 9.46
C THR A 133 4.40 16.77 9.54
N GLY A 134 3.88 17.63 8.67
CA GLY A 134 2.47 18.01 8.65
C GLY A 134 2.19 19.14 7.68
N MET A 135 1.02 19.77 7.84
CA MET A 135 0.60 20.94 7.09
C MET A 135 0.03 21.97 8.08
N ASP A 136 0.40 23.22 7.89
CA ASP A 136 -0.23 24.34 8.59
C ASP A 136 -1.66 24.53 8.07
N LYS A 137 -2.63 24.51 8.97
CA LYS A 137 -4.05 24.62 8.63
C LYS A 137 -4.45 26.02 8.20
N THR A 138 -3.67 27.04 8.58
CA THR A 138 -3.98 28.43 8.33
C THR A 138 -3.42 28.89 6.99
N THR A 139 -2.17 28.51 6.69
CA THR A 139 -1.49 28.89 5.45
C THR A 139 -1.63 27.85 4.35
N GLY A 140 -1.92 26.57 4.71
CA GLY A 140 -1.91 25.44 3.78
C GLY A 140 -0.50 25.00 3.37
N GLU A 141 0.54 25.57 3.97
CA GLU A 141 1.92 25.26 3.66
C GLU A 141 2.37 23.97 4.35
N LEU A 142 3.31 23.26 3.71
CA LEU A 142 3.90 22.06 4.26
C LEU A 142 4.88 22.42 5.38
N LEU A 143 4.72 21.80 6.54
CA LEU A 143 5.63 21.93 7.66
C LEU A 143 6.83 21.01 7.42
N ILE A 144 7.99 21.62 7.17
CA ILE A 144 9.27 20.94 6.96
C ILE A 144 10.06 21.00 8.26
N ASP A 145 10.60 19.86 8.68
CA ASP A 145 11.45 19.77 9.86
C ASP A 145 12.84 20.40 9.58
N PRO A 146 13.17 21.51 10.26
CA PRO A 146 14.44 22.18 10.06
C PRO A 146 15.64 21.38 10.56
N GLU A 147 15.46 20.38 11.43
CA GLU A 147 16.53 19.47 11.86
C GLU A 147 16.85 18.40 10.81
N VAL A 148 15.95 18.23 9.81
CA VAL A 148 16.14 17.28 8.70
C VAL A 148 16.57 17.98 7.44
N TYR A 149 15.90 19.10 7.09
CA TYR A 149 16.15 19.84 5.86
C TYR A 149 16.05 21.36 6.07
N ASP A 150 17.15 22.06 5.83
CA ASP A 150 17.18 23.51 5.84
C ASP A 150 16.58 24.06 4.52
N THR A 151 15.40 24.63 4.62
CA THR A 151 14.66 25.16 3.46
C THR A 151 15.30 26.43 2.88
N GLN A 152 16.04 27.22 3.69
CA GLN A 152 16.71 28.44 3.24
C GLN A 152 18.00 28.12 2.50
N ALA A 153 18.82 27.22 3.09
CA ALA A 153 20.06 26.78 2.47
C ALA A 153 19.86 25.66 1.43
N GLN A 154 18.65 25.13 1.31
CA GLN A 154 18.30 23.96 0.47
C GLN A 154 19.24 22.77 0.70
N LYS A 155 19.55 22.48 1.96
CA LYS A 155 20.56 21.50 2.36
C LYS A 155 20.02 20.51 3.37
N TRP A 156 20.43 19.24 3.23
CA TRP A 156 20.17 18.18 4.21
C TRP A 156 21.08 18.36 5.43
N VAL A 157 20.48 18.47 6.61
CA VAL A 157 21.17 18.70 7.89
C VAL A 157 20.97 17.56 8.88
N ARG A 158 20.16 16.57 8.53
CA ARG A 158 19.83 15.42 9.39
C ARG A 158 21.07 14.64 9.84
N GLU A 159 21.05 14.16 11.09
CA GLU A 159 22.07 13.24 11.60
C GLU A 159 21.91 11.85 10.99
N VAL A 160 22.99 11.28 10.50
CA VAL A 160 23.04 9.93 9.92
C VAL A 160 24.19 9.13 10.49
N PRO A 161 24.09 7.80 10.52
CA PRO A 161 25.22 6.94 10.95
C PRO A 161 26.48 7.19 10.14
N ALA A 162 27.64 6.99 10.79
CA ALA A 162 28.93 7.18 10.16
C ALA A 162 29.03 6.41 8.82
N GLY A 163 29.48 7.11 7.77
CA GLY A 163 29.60 6.56 6.41
C GLY A 163 28.37 6.71 5.52
N LYS A 164 27.29 7.32 6.01
CA LYS A 164 26.11 7.69 5.17
C LYS A 164 26.08 9.18 4.88
N SER A 165 25.51 9.55 3.72
CA SER A 165 25.25 10.95 3.39
C SER A 165 24.00 11.43 4.13
N PRO A 166 23.95 12.71 4.58
CA PRO A 166 22.71 13.34 5.04
C PRO A 166 21.62 13.38 3.95
N GLU A 167 22.02 13.46 2.68
CA GLU A 167 21.09 13.36 1.55
C GLU A 167 20.47 11.96 1.47
N PRO A 168 19.13 11.85 1.34
CA PRO A 168 18.46 10.57 1.27
C PRO A 168 18.80 9.83 -0.03
N SER A 169 19.05 8.53 0.09
CA SER A 169 19.31 7.69 -1.06
C SER A 169 17.99 7.42 -1.84
N ASP A 170 18.12 7.12 -3.14
CA ASP A 170 16.99 6.69 -3.97
C ASP A 170 16.21 5.52 -3.34
N TRP A 171 16.91 4.59 -2.67
CA TRP A 171 16.26 3.46 -2.00
C TRP A 171 15.37 3.93 -0.84
N GLU A 172 15.83 4.89 -0.04
CA GLU A 172 15.07 5.46 1.08
C GLU A 172 13.85 6.23 0.57
N LEU A 173 14.04 7.09 -0.43
CA LEU A 173 12.98 7.86 -1.06
C LEU A 173 11.88 6.97 -1.65
N ILE A 174 12.26 5.95 -2.43
CA ILE A 174 11.32 5.01 -3.05
C ILE A 174 10.57 4.22 -1.98
N LYS A 175 11.24 3.81 -0.89
CA LYS A 175 10.61 3.09 0.22
C LYS A 175 9.51 3.93 0.88
N VAL A 176 9.80 5.20 1.17
CA VAL A 176 8.82 6.13 1.75
C VAL A 176 7.68 6.37 0.78
N PHE A 177 7.98 6.70 -0.48
CA PHE A 177 6.99 7.01 -1.50
C PHE A 177 6.02 5.85 -1.77
N ARG A 178 6.52 4.61 -1.81
CA ARG A 178 5.68 3.39 -1.93
C ARG A 178 4.69 3.22 -0.78
N GLY A 179 4.99 3.76 0.39
CA GLY A 179 4.06 3.76 1.53
C GLY A 179 2.92 4.78 1.40
N LEU A 180 3.08 5.77 0.54
CA LEU A 180 2.14 6.85 0.32
C LEU A 180 1.26 6.65 -0.92
N VAL A 181 1.75 5.88 -1.91
CA VAL A 181 1.09 5.67 -3.20
C VAL A 181 0.46 4.28 -3.26
N SER A 182 -0.74 4.21 -3.83
CA SER A 182 -1.42 2.95 -4.11
C SER A 182 -1.95 2.92 -5.54
N LEU A 183 -1.65 1.83 -6.24
CA LEU A 183 -2.10 1.51 -7.59
C LEU A 183 -2.91 0.22 -7.51
N ASN A 184 -4.25 0.34 -7.37
CA ASN A 184 -5.14 -0.80 -7.17
C ASN A 184 -5.99 -1.04 -8.43
N SER A 185 -5.79 -2.21 -9.05
CA SER A 185 -6.63 -2.67 -10.16
C SER A 185 -7.73 -3.58 -9.63
N ASP A 186 -8.96 -3.30 -10.02
CA ASP A 186 -10.10 -4.19 -9.78
C ASP A 186 -10.14 -5.27 -10.86
N PRO A 187 -9.95 -6.56 -10.50
CA PRO A 187 -9.95 -7.65 -11.48
C PRO A 187 -11.29 -7.85 -12.22
N LYS A 188 -12.41 -7.37 -11.64
CA LYS A 188 -13.76 -7.55 -12.20
C LYS A 188 -14.08 -6.50 -13.25
N THR A 189 -13.70 -5.26 -12.99
CA THR A 189 -14.00 -4.11 -13.86
C THR A 189 -12.82 -3.74 -14.76
N GLY A 190 -11.61 -4.18 -14.44
CA GLY A 190 -10.38 -3.78 -15.12
C GLY A 190 -9.98 -2.33 -14.84
N LEU A 191 -10.69 -1.62 -13.97
CA LEU A 191 -10.40 -0.24 -13.62
C LEU A 191 -9.18 -0.16 -12.70
N LEU A 192 -8.42 0.92 -12.83
CA LEU A 192 -7.28 1.23 -11.98
C LEU A 192 -7.59 2.45 -11.10
N THR A 193 -7.51 2.29 -9.80
CA THR A 193 -7.52 3.41 -8.85
C THR A 193 -6.09 3.78 -8.49
N VAL A 194 -5.71 5.01 -8.76
CA VAL A 194 -4.43 5.61 -8.34
C VAL A 194 -4.72 6.52 -7.17
N SER A 195 -4.06 6.31 -6.03
CA SER A 195 -4.25 7.17 -4.85
C SER A 195 -2.94 7.53 -4.19
N VAL A 196 -2.91 8.71 -3.57
CA VAL A 196 -1.79 9.24 -2.78
C VAL A 196 -2.31 9.72 -1.43
N ASP A 197 -1.70 9.23 -0.35
CA ASP A 197 -1.94 9.65 1.04
C ASP A 197 -0.85 10.64 1.45
N PHE A 198 -1.20 11.90 1.71
CA PHE A 198 -0.21 12.90 2.10
C PHE A 198 -0.77 13.95 3.08
N TYR A 199 0.11 14.73 3.70
CA TYR A 199 -0.28 15.77 4.67
C TYR A 199 -1.06 16.93 4.02
N SER A 200 -0.67 17.30 2.79
CA SER A 200 -1.33 18.35 2.02
C SER A 200 -2.28 17.74 0.98
N PRO A 201 -3.59 18.04 1.02
CA PRO A 201 -4.55 17.55 0.03
C PRO A 201 -4.26 18.09 -1.38
N LEU A 202 -3.71 19.30 -1.48
CA LEU A 202 -3.32 19.88 -2.76
C LEU A 202 -2.16 19.12 -3.39
N LEU A 203 -1.10 18.83 -2.61
CA LEU A 203 0.04 18.04 -3.09
C LEU A 203 -0.35 16.60 -3.38
N ALA A 204 -1.21 16.00 -2.57
CA ALA A 204 -1.71 14.65 -2.83
C ALA A 204 -2.41 14.57 -4.20
N LYS A 205 -3.31 15.53 -4.50
CA LYS A 205 -3.95 15.64 -5.82
C LYS A 205 -2.94 15.83 -6.94
N GLN A 206 -2.02 16.76 -6.77
CA GLN A 206 -1.01 17.07 -7.76
C GLN A 206 -0.10 15.88 -8.08
N TRP A 207 0.26 15.10 -7.06
CA TRP A 207 1.08 13.89 -7.25
C TRP A 207 0.31 12.78 -7.97
N VAL A 208 -1.00 12.64 -7.74
CA VAL A 208 -1.84 11.71 -8.51
C VAL A 208 -1.86 12.11 -9.99
N ASP A 209 -2.09 13.39 -10.28
CA ASP A 209 -2.11 13.89 -11.66
C ASP A 209 -0.76 13.68 -12.36
N TRP A 210 0.33 13.96 -11.68
CA TRP A 210 1.68 13.73 -12.20
C TRP A 210 1.97 12.25 -12.44
N LEU A 211 1.59 11.38 -11.50
CA LEU A 211 1.77 9.92 -11.64
C LEU A 211 1.07 9.37 -12.88
N ILE A 212 -0.17 9.81 -13.13
CA ILE A 212 -0.95 9.38 -14.29
C ILE A 212 -0.29 9.86 -15.58
N ASN A 213 0.09 11.13 -15.64
CA ASN A 213 0.73 11.73 -16.81
C ASN A 213 2.09 11.08 -17.09
N ASP A 214 2.94 10.93 -16.07
CA ASP A 214 4.26 10.33 -16.21
C ASP A 214 4.19 8.85 -16.60
N LEU A 215 3.22 8.11 -16.06
CA LEU A 215 3.01 6.71 -16.42
C LEU A 215 2.58 6.56 -17.89
N ASN A 216 1.62 7.34 -18.33
CA ASN A 216 1.20 7.38 -19.73
C ASN A 216 2.37 7.77 -20.66
N HIS A 217 3.13 8.80 -20.27
CA HIS A 217 4.29 9.26 -21.03
C HIS A 217 5.40 8.20 -21.11
N THR A 218 5.73 7.57 -20.00
CA THR A 218 6.76 6.51 -19.95
C THR A 218 6.39 5.32 -20.81
N MET A 219 5.14 4.88 -20.75
CA MET A 219 4.67 3.75 -21.57
C MET A 219 4.63 4.12 -23.06
N LYS A 220 4.20 5.32 -23.38
CA LYS A 220 4.24 5.88 -24.73
C LYS A 220 5.66 5.90 -25.30
N GLN A 221 6.63 6.44 -24.57
CA GLN A 221 8.02 6.49 -24.98
C GLN A 221 8.59 5.09 -25.21
N ARG A 222 8.33 4.17 -24.29
CA ARG A 222 8.78 2.79 -24.38
C ARG A 222 8.30 2.10 -25.64
N ASP A 223 7.01 2.21 -25.92
CA ASP A 223 6.41 1.60 -27.12
C ASP A 223 6.92 2.27 -28.41
N GLN A 224 7.11 3.60 -28.41
CA GLN A 224 7.69 4.32 -29.53
C GLN A 224 9.13 3.88 -29.84
N GLU A 225 9.96 3.74 -28.78
CA GLU A 225 11.34 3.28 -28.94
C GLU A 225 11.40 1.83 -29.45
N GLU A 226 10.51 0.97 -28.94
CA GLU A 226 10.41 -0.41 -29.40
C GLU A 226 9.98 -0.49 -30.87
N ALA A 227 8.93 0.26 -31.26
CA ALA A 227 8.47 0.32 -32.64
C ALA A 227 9.54 0.83 -33.58
N LYS A 228 10.29 1.89 -33.21
CA LYS A 228 11.40 2.41 -34.00
C LYS A 228 12.52 1.37 -34.20
N ARG A 229 12.91 0.67 -33.13
CA ARG A 229 13.91 -0.42 -33.24
C ARG A 229 13.43 -1.55 -34.15
N ASN A 230 12.15 -1.95 -34.00
CA ASN A 230 11.57 -3.01 -34.83
C ASN A 230 11.50 -2.61 -36.31
N ILE A 231 11.06 -1.38 -36.62
CA ILE A 231 11.02 -0.86 -37.99
C ILE A 231 12.42 -0.86 -38.60
N SER A 232 13.43 -0.36 -37.87
CA SER A 232 14.81 -0.35 -38.35
C SER A 232 15.33 -1.75 -38.68
N TYR A 233 15.11 -2.71 -37.78
CA TYR A 233 15.49 -4.10 -37.97
C TYR A 233 14.78 -4.74 -39.16
N LEU A 234 13.46 -4.59 -39.27
CA LEU A 234 12.66 -5.15 -40.38
C LEU A 234 13.06 -4.54 -41.73
N THR A 235 13.36 -3.26 -41.79
CA THR A 235 13.84 -2.57 -43.00
C THR A 235 15.21 -3.11 -43.46
N GLU A 236 16.09 -3.37 -42.48
CA GLU A 236 17.38 -4.01 -42.79
C GLU A 236 17.21 -5.43 -43.33
N GLN A 237 16.32 -6.25 -42.76
CA GLN A 237 16.04 -7.60 -43.22
C GLN A 237 15.35 -7.59 -44.60
N LEU A 238 14.47 -6.63 -44.85
CA LEU A 238 13.81 -6.43 -46.13
C LEU A 238 14.82 -6.19 -47.26
N SER A 239 15.88 -5.39 -47.02
CA SER A 239 16.93 -5.11 -47.99
C SER A 239 17.80 -6.33 -48.33
N LYS A 240 17.85 -7.33 -47.43
CA LYS A 240 18.64 -8.58 -47.61
C LYS A 240 17.83 -9.72 -48.21
N THR A 241 16.52 -9.59 -48.37
CA THR A 241 15.63 -10.65 -48.83
C THR A 241 15.16 -10.41 -50.26
N SER A 242 15.38 -11.39 -51.14
CA SER A 242 14.87 -11.38 -52.53
C SER A 242 13.57 -12.18 -52.72
N VAL A 243 13.08 -12.86 -51.69
CA VAL A 243 11.87 -13.69 -51.74
C VAL A 243 10.63 -12.82 -51.61
N ALA A 244 9.80 -12.75 -52.65
CA ALA A 244 8.63 -11.85 -52.70
C ALA A 244 7.62 -12.06 -51.56
N ASP A 245 7.35 -13.31 -51.18
CA ASP A 245 6.43 -13.61 -50.08
C ASP A 245 6.97 -13.13 -48.72
N MET A 246 8.26 -13.24 -48.48
CA MET A 246 8.91 -12.71 -47.30
C MET A 246 8.90 -11.19 -47.27
N GLN A 247 9.13 -10.52 -48.38
CA GLN A 247 9.04 -9.07 -48.49
C GLN A 247 7.63 -8.56 -48.07
N LYS A 248 6.59 -9.26 -48.56
CA LYS A 248 5.20 -8.93 -48.18
C LYS A 248 4.97 -9.03 -46.68
N VAL A 249 5.48 -10.06 -46.03
CA VAL A 249 5.39 -10.22 -44.57
C VAL A 249 6.14 -9.09 -43.84
N PHE A 250 7.34 -8.71 -44.28
CA PHE A 250 8.08 -7.61 -43.69
C PHE A 250 7.35 -6.27 -43.86
N TYR A 251 6.76 -5.97 -44.98
CA TYR A 251 5.95 -4.77 -45.18
C TYR A 251 4.74 -4.73 -44.24
N GLN A 252 4.04 -5.85 -44.05
CA GLN A 252 2.92 -5.93 -43.10
C GLN A 252 3.36 -5.69 -41.67
N LEU A 253 4.51 -6.24 -41.23
CA LEU A 253 5.06 -6.02 -39.90
C LEU A 253 5.51 -4.55 -39.69
N ILE A 254 6.13 -3.94 -40.71
CA ILE A 254 6.52 -2.51 -40.69
C ILE A 254 5.27 -1.64 -40.60
N GLU A 255 4.23 -1.93 -41.36
CA GLU A 255 2.96 -1.22 -41.33
C GLU A 255 2.35 -1.26 -39.91
N GLU A 256 2.34 -2.43 -39.26
CA GLU A 256 1.85 -2.61 -37.91
C GLU A 256 2.64 -1.80 -36.90
N GLN A 257 3.97 -1.83 -36.94
CA GLN A 257 4.83 -1.03 -36.08
C GLN A 257 4.65 0.49 -36.31
N THR A 258 4.49 0.88 -37.58
CA THR A 258 4.24 2.28 -37.95
C THR A 258 2.90 2.75 -37.43
N LYS A 259 1.85 1.93 -37.45
CA LYS A 259 0.55 2.22 -36.83
C LYS A 259 0.67 2.41 -35.33
N THR A 260 1.43 1.54 -34.65
CA THR A 260 1.69 1.69 -33.21
C THR A 260 2.39 3.02 -32.90
N LEU A 261 3.39 3.39 -33.73
CA LEU A 261 4.10 4.66 -33.57
C LEU A 261 3.16 5.87 -33.76
N MET A 262 2.32 5.85 -34.80
CA MET A 262 1.37 6.92 -35.08
C MET A 262 0.31 7.06 -33.99
N LEU A 263 -0.26 5.95 -33.50
CA LEU A 263 -1.23 5.96 -32.41
C LEU A 263 -0.60 6.47 -31.12
N ALA A 264 0.63 6.10 -30.84
CA ALA A 264 1.36 6.63 -29.71
C ALA A 264 1.59 8.16 -29.81
N GLU A 265 1.79 8.70 -30.99
CA GLU A 265 2.02 10.13 -31.18
C GLU A 265 0.78 10.99 -30.92
N VAL A 266 -0.38 10.51 -31.38
CA VAL A 266 -1.66 11.26 -31.29
C VAL A 266 -2.26 11.20 -29.87
N ASN A 267 -2.13 10.08 -29.17
CA ASN A 267 -2.82 9.87 -27.89
C ASN A 267 -1.97 10.38 -26.71
N GLN A 268 -2.53 11.32 -25.92
CA GLN A 268 -1.95 11.76 -24.66
C GLN A 268 -2.24 10.76 -23.54
N GLU A 269 -3.48 10.25 -23.46
CA GLU A 269 -3.93 9.21 -22.53
C GLU A 269 -3.63 7.83 -23.14
N TYR A 270 -2.33 7.47 -23.19
CA TYR A 270 -1.85 6.37 -24.01
C TYR A 270 -2.28 4.98 -23.49
N VAL A 271 -2.05 4.69 -22.21
CA VAL A 271 -2.40 3.40 -21.59
C VAL A 271 -3.65 3.51 -20.74
N PHE A 272 -3.79 4.61 -20.02
CA PHE A 272 -4.90 4.85 -19.13
C PHE A 272 -5.60 6.15 -19.48
N LYS A 273 -6.94 6.08 -19.59
CA LYS A 273 -7.83 7.24 -19.70
C LYS A 273 -8.42 7.56 -18.33
N VAL A 274 -8.48 8.85 -18.01
CA VAL A 274 -9.08 9.31 -16.76
C VAL A 274 -10.60 9.26 -16.87
N LEU A 275 -11.23 8.43 -16.03
CA LEU A 275 -12.69 8.37 -15.88
C LEU A 275 -13.17 9.39 -14.85
N ASP A 276 -12.48 9.44 -13.70
CA ASP A 276 -12.76 10.37 -12.62
C ASP A 276 -11.43 10.97 -12.16
N PRO A 277 -11.24 12.29 -12.36
CA PRO A 277 -9.98 12.96 -12.02
C PRO A 277 -9.82 13.12 -10.51
N ALA A 278 -8.57 13.20 -10.06
CA ALA A 278 -8.28 13.48 -8.67
C ALA A 278 -8.81 14.85 -8.24
N VAL A 279 -9.45 14.87 -7.07
CA VAL A 279 -9.96 16.08 -6.43
C VAL A 279 -9.19 16.40 -5.15
N ILE A 280 -9.20 17.66 -4.74
CA ILE A 280 -8.62 18.07 -3.46
C ILE A 280 -9.51 17.53 -2.35
N ALA A 281 -8.94 16.67 -1.48
CA ALA A 281 -9.69 16.07 -0.39
C ALA A 281 -10.09 17.10 0.65
N GLU A 282 -11.38 17.20 0.95
CA GLU A 282 -11.93 18.06 2.00
C GLU A 282 -11.80 17.40 3.38
N GLU A 283 -11.87 16.08 3.45
CA GLU A 283 -11.82 15.30 4.68
C GLU A 283 -10.51 14.51 4.80
N LYS A 284 -10.01 14.42 6.04
CA LYS A 284 -8.86 13.58 6.36
C LYS A 284 -9.25 12.10 6.45
N ILE A 285 -8.36 11.22 6.01
CA ILE A 285 -8.55 9.76 6.15
C ILE A 285 -7.90 9.21 7.43
N LYS A 286 -6.86 9.88 7.96
CA LYS A 286 -6.12 9.50 9.18
C LYS A 286 -5.80 10.74 10.02
N PRO A 287 -5.63 10.61 11.35
CA PRO A 287 -5.99 9.44 12.16
C PRO A 287 -7.51 9.32 12.39
N LYS A 288 -8.03 8.11 12.52
CA LYS A 288 -9.39 7.84 12.95
C LYS A 288 -9.50 8.04 14.48
N ARG A 289 -9.57 9.29 14.93
CA ARG A 289 -9.46 9.71 16.34
C ARG A 289 -10.39 8.95 17.26
N ALA A 290 -11.66 8.80 16.89
CA ALA A 290 -12.63 8.07 17.67
C ALA A 290 -12.22 6.61 17.90
N LEU A 291 -11.73 5.93 16.87
CA LEU A 291 -11.27 4.55 16.96
C LEU A 291 -10.05 4.41 17.89
N ILE A 292 -9.09 5.34 17.84
CA ILE A 292 -7.91 5.34 18.71
C ILE A 292 -8.32 5.47 20.17
N VAL A 293 -9.25 6.37 20.47
CA VAL A 293 -9.74 6.59 21.85
C VAL A 293 -10.50 5.36 22.36
N VAL A 294 -11.37 4.77 21.55
CA VAL A 294 -12.12 3.55 21.92
C VAL A 294 -11.16 2.38 22.18
N LEU A 295 -10.17 2.16 21.29
CA LEU A 295 -9.17 1.12 21.49
C LEU A 295 -8.30 1.38 22.73
N GLY A 296 -7.92 2.63 22.98
CA GLY A 296 -7.17 3.02 24.15
C GLY A 296 -7.96 2.73 25.46
N ALA A 297 -9.25 3.04 25.48
CA ALA A 297 -10.13 2.74 26.61
C ALA A 297 -10.28 1.23 26.84
N LEU A 298 -10.49 0.45 25.77
CA LEU A 298 -10.60 -1.01 25.86
C LEU A 298 -9.31 -1.65 26.39
N LEU A 299 -8.15 -1.28 25.83
CA LEU A 299 -6.85 -1.79 26.26
C LEU A 299 -6.54 -1.39 27.71
N GLY A 300 -6.84 -0.14 28.08
CA GLY A 300 -6.69 0.34 29.45
C GLY A 300 -7.57 -0.42 30.43
N GLY A 301 -8.82 -0.72 30.08
CA GLY A 301 -9.75 -1.54 30.87
C GLY A 301 -9.26 -2.98 31.04
N MET A 302 -8.79 -3.61 29.93
CA MET A 302 -8.24 -4.99 29.98
C MET A 302 -6.98 -5.05 30.88
N LEU A 303 -6.07 -4.07 30.75
CA LEU A 303 -4.89 -3.98 31.62
C LEU A 303 -5.28 -3.78 33.09
N GLY A 304 -6.29 -2.95 33.35
CA GLY A 304 -6.80 -2.74 34.69
C GLY A 304 -7.36 -4.02 35.32
N VAL A 305 -8.15 -4.76 34.56
CA VAL A 305 -8.67 -6.06 35.00
C VAL A 305 -7.53 -7.04 35.29
N MET A 306 -6.55 -7.14 34.36
CA MET A 306 -5.38 -8.00 34.54
C MET A 306 -4.60 -7.66 35.82
N ILE A 307 -4.33 -6.38 36.09
CA ILE A 307 -3.63 -5.94 37.27
C ILE A 307 -4.41 -6.33 38.55
N VAL A 308 -5.72 -6.17 38.56
CA VAL A 308 -6.58 -6.54 39.71
C VAL A 308 -6.54 -8.05 39.92
N LEU A 309 -6.64 -8.86 38.89
CA LEU A 309 -6.60 -10.32 38.98
C LEU A 309 -5.24 -10.82 39.48
N VAL A 310 -4.14 -10.30 38.92
CA VAL A 310 -2.78 -10.62 39.36
C VAL A 310 -2.59 -10.27 40.84
N ARG A 311 -3.02 -9.07 41.26
CA ARG A 311 -2.95 -8.64 42.65
C ARG A 311 -3.82 -9.52 43.55
N PHE A 312 -4.95 -9.99 43.08
CA PHE A 312 -5.81 -10.91 43.81
C PHE A 312 -5.13 -12.30 43.97
N ALA A 313 -4.54 -12.85 42.93
CA ALA A 313 -3.81 -14.13 42.95
C ALA A 313 -2.67 -14.09 44.00
N PHE A 314 -1.81 -13.05 43.96
CA PHE A 314 -0.69 -12.91 44.90
C PHE A 314 -1.13 -12.60 46.35
N ARG A 315 -2.34 -12.12 46.56
CA ARG A 315 -2.90 -11.94 47.93
C ARG A 315 -3.46 -13.26 48.47
N HIS A 316 -3.89 -14.16 47.61
CA HIS A 316 -4.47 -15.43 48.02
C HIS A 316 -3.40 -16.48 48.40
N ASP A 317 -2.22 -16.37 47.79
CA ASP A 317 -1.06 -17.24 48.08
C ASP A 317 -0.35 -16.92 49.41
N LYS A 318 -0.68 -15.79 50.06
CA LYS A 318 -0.09 -15.37 51.31
C LYS A 318 -1.00 -15.66 52.56
N ARG A 319 -2.10 -16.39 52.38
CA ARG A 319 -2.96 -16.87 53.49
C ARG A 319 -3.02 -18.41 53.47
#